data_4fc0f5fdcb7aeb372799e1c2491185b6
#
_entry.id   4fc0f5fdcb7aeb372799e1c2491185b6
#
_cell.length_a   1.000
_cell.length_b   1.000
_cell.length_c   1.000
_cell.angle_alpha   90.00
_cell.angle_beta   90.00
_cell.angle_gamma   90.00
#
_symmetry.space_group_name_H-M   'P 1'
#
loop_
_entity.id
_entity.type
_entity.pdbx_description
1 polymer ?
#
loop_
_entity_poly.entity_id
_entity_poly.type
_entity_poly.pdbx_seq_one_letter_code
_entity_poly.pdbx_strand_id
1 'polypeptide(L)'
;MKYYRKPNNKAIYKQYDSRWGKLYYPNSKYTVASSGCGLCAVTHCVIERAIYFDCTPKDFYAFMKKYAVSGHGTEWKGIDEGLKKYGLKNVKRIDTMSALWKELEKGNRVGVLLFNNNTSPNGTRWTSGGHYVSFCGYRKSDDGKKHYLYCKDSGGRGHDGWYEYSTSMRNCIRLVWTAEVPAEVIKLPERGYFQIGDTGTSVKYIQAFLKGHGFYNGKVGGNYKKLTEQAVRDFQTKYHDKYGLDIDGLWGKQCNKAYEILK
;
A
#
# COMPACT_ATOMS: atom_id res chain seq x y z
N MET A 1 -21.92 -0.16 -3.20
CA MET A 1 -20.55 0.41 -3.10
C MET A 1 -19.74 0.06 -4.32
N LYS A 2 -19.30 1.04 -5.10
CA LYS A 2 -18.38 0.86 -6.24
C LYS A 2 -16.94 1.04 -5.78
N TYR A 3 -16.14 -0.02 -5.93
CA TYR A 3 -14.71 -0.01 -5.60
C TYR A 3 -13.87 0.34 -6.84
N TYR A 4 -12.93 1.27 -6.68
CA TYR A 4 -11.92 1.62 -7.67
C TYR A 4 -10.57 1.02 -7.30
N ARG A 5 -10.34 0.83 -6.00
CA ARG A 5 -9.18 0.13 -5.45
C ARG A 5 -9.49 -0.42 -4.05
N LYS A 6 -9.04 -1.65 -3.79
CA LYS A 6 -8.88 -2.22 -2.43
C LYS A 6 -7.40 -2.25 -2.07
N PRO A 7 -7.01 -2.15 -0.79
CA PRO A 7 -5.61 -2.32 -0.40
C PRO A 7 -5.15 -3.76 -0.70
N ASN A 8 -3.99 -3.92 -1.36
CA ASN A 8 -3.39 -5.22 -1.62
C ASN A 8 -2.67 -5.75 -0.39
N ASN A 9 -1.98 -4.87 0.33
CA ASN A 9 -1.25 -5.20 1.53
C ASN A 9 -2.04 -4.73 2.76
N LYS A 10 -2.23 -5.61 3.75
CA LYS A 10 -2.99 -5.30 4.98
C LYS A 10 -2.11 -4.75 6.10
N ALA A 11 -0.79 -4.76 5.95
CA ALA A 11 0.12 -4.28 6.99
C ALA A 11 -0.10 -2.80 7.30
N ILE A 12 -0.14 -2.50 8.60
CA ILE A 12 -0.21 -1.14 9.14
C ILE A 12 1.00 -0.95 10.06
N TYR A 13 1.90 -0.06 9.66
CA TYR A 13 3.13 0.19 10.40
C TYR A 13 2.98 1.40 11.30
N LYS A 14 3.09 1.18 12.60
CA LYS A 14 3.07 2.26 13.59
C LYS A 14 4.46 2.88 13.72
N GLN A 15 4.54 4.20 13.78
CA GLN A 15 5.83 4.90 13.86
C GLN A 15 6.60 4.60 15.16
N TYR A 16 5.90 4.22 16.23
CA TYR A 16 6.49 3.87 17.53
C TYR A 16 6.85 2.39 17.68
N ASP A 17 6.71 1.57 16.62
CA ASP A 17 7.12 0.16 16.66
C ASP A 17 8.62 0.04 17.00
N SER A 18 8.96 -0.86 17.94
CA SER A 18 10.32 -1.01 18.46
C SER A 18 11.38 -1.38 17.43
N ARG A 19 10.95 -1.97 16.30
CA ARG A 19 11.83 -2.37 15.19
C ARG A 19 12.47 -1.19 14.45
N TRP A 20 11.84 0.00 14.47
CA TRP A 20 12.33 1.22 13.81
C TRP A 20 12.10 2.50 14.60
N GLY A 21 11.23 2.51 15.59
CA GLY A 21 10.84 3.71 16.33
C GLY A 21 12.01 4.43 17.02
N LYS A 22 13.06 3.70 17.41
CA LYS A 22 14.26 4.25 18.04
C LYS A 22 15.29 4.83 17.07
N LEU A 23 15.07 4.74 15.75
CA LEU A 23 15.97 5.32 14.75
C LEU A 23 15.89 6.85 14.80
N TYR A 24 17.04 7.51 14.96
CA TYR A 24 17.14 8.98 15.02
C TYR A 24 17.26 9.60 13.64
N TYR A 25 16.58 10.72 13.45
CA TYR A 25 16.80 11.55 12.28
C TYR A 25 18.12 12.32 12.39
N PRO A 26 18.81 12.59 11.25
CA PRO A 26 20.11 13.27 11.26
C PRO A 26 20.05 14.63 11.97
N ASN A 27 21.07 14.93 12.77
CA ASN A 27 21.21 16.19 13.49
C ASN A 27 19.99 16.60 14.33
N SER A 28 19.29 15.62 14.89
CA SER A 28 18.02 15.83 15.56
C SER A 28 17.88 14.95 16.79
N LYS A 29 17.19 15.45 17.83
CA LYS A 29 16.74 14.66 18.96
C LYS A 29 15.48 13.82 18.65
N TYR A 30 14.91 13.99 17.46
CA TYR A 30 13.67 13.32 17.05
C TYR A 30 13.96 11.96 16.44
N THR A 31 13.10 11.02 16.77
CA THR A 31 13.15 9.64 16.29
C THR A 31 12.00 9.35 15.33
N VAL A 32 12.02 8.18 14.70
CA VAL A 32 10.88 7.72 13.89
C VAL A 32 9.61 7.63 14.76
N ALA A 33 9.71 7.22 16.04
CA ALA A 33 8.56 7.19 16.94
C ALA A 33 7.90 8.55 17.11
N SER A 34 8.69 9.63 17.18
CA SER A 34 8.16 10.99 17.40
C SER A 34 7.76 11.71 16.10
N SER A 35 8.42 11.43 14.99
CA SER A 35 8.31 12.23 13.76
C SER A 35 8.26 11.43 12.46
N GLY A 36 8.06 10.12 12.54
CA GLY A 36 8.15 9.18 11.40
C GLY A 36 6.87 9.00 10.58
N CYS A 37 5.84 9.80 10.78
CA CYS A 37 4.56 9.62 10.08
C CYS A 37 4.71 9.67 8.55
N GLY A 38 5.54 10.56 8.01
CA GLY A 38 5.80 10.64 6.57
C GLY A 38 6.54 9.41 6.03
N LEU A 39 7.53 8.89 6.77
CA LEU A 39 8.20 7.62 6.44
C LEU A 39 7.19 6.46 6.38
N CYS A 40 6.35 6.32 7.41
CA CYS A 40 5.35 5.25 7.45
C CYS A 40 4.28 5.42 6.35
N ALA A 41 3.84 6.65 6.09
CA ALA A 41 2.84 6.91 5.03
C ALA A 41 3.38 6.54 3.64
N VAL A 42 4.62 6.90 3.32
CA VAL A 42 5.28 6.48 2.07
C VAL A 42 5.43 4.95 2.04
N THR A 43 5.85 4.33 3.15
CA THR A 43 5.97 2.87 3.24
C THR A 43 4.65 2.18 2.91
N HIS A 44 3.53 2.61 3.53
CA HIS A 44 2.21 2.05 3.27
C HIS A 44 1.80 2.11 1.78
N CYS A 45 2.14 3.22 1.10
CA CYS A 45 1.88 3.34 -0.34
C CYS A 45 2.77 2.41 -1.18
N VAL A 46 4.06 2.30 -0.81
CA VAL A 46 5.05 1.54 -1.59
C VAL A 46 4.85 0.04 -1.47
N ILE A 47 4.45 -0.47 -0.30
CA ILE A 47 4.19 -1.91 -0.10
C ILE A 47 2.92 -2.41 -0.79
N GLU A 48 2.13 -1.51 -1.39
CA GLU A 48 1.05 -1.89 -2.30
C GLU A 48 1.59 -2.49 -3.62
N ARG A 49 2.90 -2.33 -3.89
CA ARG A 49 3.62 -3.04 -4.95
C ARG A 49 4.14 -4.38 -4.43
N ALA A 50 3.92 -5.45 -5.19
CA ALA A 50 4.32 -6.81 -4.80
C ALA A 50 5.82 -6.95 -4.53
N ILE A 51 6.68 -6.24 -5.26
CA ILE A 51 8.14 -6.29 -5.06
C ILE A 51 8.61 -5.76 -3.70
N TYR A 52 7.76 -4.97 -3.01
CA TYR A 52 8.02 -4.41 -1.69
C TYR A 52 7.06 -4.95 -0.62
N PHE A 53 6.31 -6.01 -0.93
CA PHE A 53 5.20 -6.49 -0.09
C PHE A 53 5.56 -6.74 1.38
N ASP A 54 6.75 -7.28 1.64
CA ASP A 54 7.26 -7.58 2.98
C ASP A 54 8.20 -6.51 3.56
N CYS A 55 8.36 -5.36 2.87
CA CYS A 55 9.21 -4.27 3.36
C CYS A 55 8.52 -3.51 4.50
N THR A 56 9.34 -2.91 5.35
CA THR A 56 8.95 -2.17 6.56
C THR A 56 9.48 -0.73 6.49
N PRO A 57 9.08 0.18 7.36
CA PRO A 57 9.67 1.52 7.44
C PRO A 57 11.20 1.52 7.58
N LYS A 58 11.79 0.51 8.21
CA LYS A 58 13.24 0.36 8.34
C LYS A 58 13.94 0.25 6.99
N ASP A 59 13.33 -0.44 6.02
CA ASP A 59 13.90 -0.65 4.68
C ASP A 59 13.95 0.65 3.85
N PHE A 60 13.06 1.59 4.14
CA PHE A 60 12.98 2.89 3.46
C PHE A 60 13.64 4.04 4.23
N TYR A 61 13.98 3.82 5.50
CA TYR A 61 14.52 4.85 6.38
C TYR A 61 15.79 5.52 5.84
N ALA A 62 16.75 4.76 5.30
CA ALA A 62 18.02 5.29 4.81
C ALA A 62 17.83 6.35 3.70
N PHE A 63 16.82 6.20 2.86
CA PHE A 63 16.46 7.20 1.86
C PHE A 63 15.62 8.35 2.46
N MET A 64 14.62 8.04 3.27
CA MET A 64 13.65 9.02 3.76
C MET A 64 14.22 9.95 4.83
N LYS A 65 15.21 9.51 5.62
CA LYS A 65 15.81 10.31 6.70
C LYS A 65 16.40 11.65 6.25
N LYS A 66 16.84 11.76 4.99
CA LYS A 66 17.41 13.02 4.44
C LYS A 66 16.37 14.13 4.22
N TYR A 67 15.08 13.78 4.24
CA TYR A 67 13.97 14.71 4.13
C TYR A 67 13.29 14.99 5.47
N ALA A 68 13.90 14.58 6.56
CA ALA A 68 13.40 14.91 7.89
C ALA A 68 13.78 16.36 8.26
N VAL A 69 12.77 17.13 8.65
CA VAL A 69 12.97 18.49 9.20
C VAL A 69 13.04 18.39 10.71
N SER A 70 14.06 18.99 11.30
CA SER A 70 14.21 19.02 12.76
C SER A 70 12.94 19.57 13.43
N GLY A 71 12.31 18.77 14.27
CA GLY A 71 11.11 19.14 15.01
C GLY A 71 9.78 19.10 14.24
N HIS A 72 9.80 18.86 12.92
CA HIS A 72 8.60 18.98 12.09
C HIS A 72 8.24 17.73 11.25
N GLY A 73 9.02 16.66 11.35
CA GLY A 73 8.78 15.42 10.62
C GLY A 73 9.34 15.46 9.18
N THR A 74 8.60 14.92 8.22
CA THR A 74 9.04 14.79 6.82
C THR A 74 8.66 16.02 6.00
N GLU A 75 9.61 16.56 5.22
CA GLU A 75 9.32 17.59 4.22
C GLU A 75 8.33 17.11 3.16
N TRP A 76 7.58 18.03 2.56
CA TRP A 76 6.68 17.71 1.45
C TRP A 76 7.41 17.07 0.27
N LYS A 77 8.61 17.59 -0.06
CA LYS A 77 9.50 17.01 -1.08
C LYS A 77 9.83 15.55 -0.78
N GLY A 78 9.98 15.20 0.49
CA GLY A 78 10.25 13.82 0.91
C GLY A 78 9.11 12.85 0.58
N ILE A 79 7.86 13.30 0.62
CA ILE A 79 6.71 12.50 0.18
C ILE A 79 6.78 12.31 -1.34
N ASP A 80 6.95 13.38 -2.12
CA ASP A 80 7.08 13.30 -3.58
C ASP A 80 8.20 12.34 -4.00
N GLU A 81 9.40 12.55 -3.46
CA GLU A 81 10.60 11.78 -3.82
C GLU A 81 10.56 10.34 -3.31
N GLY A 82 9.97 10.10 -2.14
CA GLY A 82 9.79 8.77 -1.59
C GLY A 82 8.88 7.91 -2.47
N LEU A 83 7.73 8.44 -2.87
CA LEU A 83 6.80 7.75 -3.76
C LEU A 83 7.44 7.43 -5.13
N LYS A 84 8.15 8.39 -5.73
CA LYS A 84 8.84 8.23 -7.01
C LYS A 84 10.00 7.23 -6.93
N LYS A 85 10.85 7.33 -5.90
CA LYS A 85 12.05 6.50 -5.71
C LYS A 85 11.73 5.02 -5.73
N TYR A 86 10.61 4.64 -5.14
CA TYR A 86 10.17 3.25 -5.05
C TYR A 86 9.19 2.86 -6.17
N GLY A 87 9.16 3.66 -7.24
CA GLY A 87 8.57 3.32 -8.54
C GLY A 87 7.06 3.42 -8.61
N LEU A 88 6.42 4.19 -7.72
CA LEU A 88 5.08 4.65 -7.96
C LEU A 88 5.09 5.69 -9.09
N LYS A 89 4.10 5.65 -9.96
CA LYS A 89 4.02 6.46 -11.18
C LYS A 89 3.06 7.64 -10.99
N ASN A 90 3.17 8.62 -11.87
CA ASN A 90 2.23 9.74 -11.92
C ASN A 90 1.96 10.37 -10.55
N VAL A 91 3.05 10.58 -9.77
CA VAL A 91 3.00 11.23 -8.45
C VAL A 91 2.57 12.68 -8.64
N LYS A 92 1.50 13.07 -7.95
CA LYS A 92 0.90 14.41 -8.03
C LYS A 92 0.55 14.93 -6.65
N ARG A 93 0.77 16.21 -6.41
CA ARG A 93 0.05 16.95 -5.37
C ARG A 93 -1.29 17.42 -5.93
N ILE A 94 -2.31 17.37 -5.11
CA ILE A 94 -3.70 17.65 -5.49
C ILE A 94 -4.22 18.81 -4.65
N ASP A 95 -4.71 19.85 -5.32
CA ASP A 95 -5.13 21.07 -4.65
C ASP A 95 -6.60 21.04 -4.22
N THR A 96 -7.43 20.21 -4.86
CA THR A 96 -8.86 20.10 -4.53
C THR A 96 -9.31 18.65 -4.41
N MET A 97 -10.28 18.40 -3.53
CA MET A 97 -10.84 17.07 -3.37
C MET A 97 -11.57 16.59 -4.64
N SER A 98 -12.17 17.49 -5.41
CA SER A 98 -12.78 17.14 -6.70
C SER A 98 -11.75 16.58 -7.69
N ALA A 99 -10.57 17.20 -7.76
CA ALA A 99 -9.46 16.70 -8.58
C ALA A 99 -8.94 15.34 -8.06
N LEU A 100 -8.89 15.16 -6.73
CA LEU A 100 -8.53 13.85 -6.15
C LEU A 100 -9.49 12.76 -6.60
N TRP A 101 -10.80 12.99 -6.51
CA TRP A 101 -11.79 11.97 -6.89
C TRP A 101 -11.64 11.57 -8.36
N LYS A 102 -11.43 12.52 -9.27
CA LYS A 102 -11.17 12.26 -10.68
C LYS A 102 -9.91 11.40 -10.90
N GLU A 103 -8.85 11.65 -10.13
CA GLU A 103 -7.63 10.83 -10.21
C GLU A 103 -7.87 9.41 -9.65
N LEU A 104 -8.58 9.27 -8.54
CA LEU A 104 -8.83 7.97 -7.91
C LEU A 104 -9.80 7.10 -8.73
N GLU A 105 -10.70 7.70 -9.48
CA GLU A 105 -11.62 7.00 -10.39
C GLU A 105 -10.92 6.34 -11.59
N LYS A 106 -9.67 6.72 -11.89
CA LYS A 106 -8.82 6.03 -12.87
C LYS A 106 -8.37 4.64 -12.39
N GLY A 107 -8.54 4.33 -11.10
CA GLY A 107 -8.11 3.07 -10.47
C GLY A 107 -6.61 3.02 -10.14
N ASN A 108 -6.21 1.98 -9.43
CA ASN A 108 -4.81 1.68 -9.05
C ASN A 108 -4.03 2.84 -8.38
N ARG A 109 -4.72 3.75 -7.69
CA ARG A 109 -4.07 4.88 -7.03
C ARG A 109 -4.07 4.74 -5.51
N VAL A 110 -2.96 5.15 -4.93
CA VAL A 110 -2.70 5.30 -3.49
C VAL A 110 -2.27 6.73 -3.22
N GLY A 111 -2.13 7.11 -1.96
CA GLY A 111 -1.61 8.43 -1.66
C GLY A 111 -1.41 8.72 -0.19
N VAL A 112 -1.07 9.97 0.07
CA VAL A 112 -0.77 10.50 1.39
C VAL A 112 -1.61 11.75 1.64
N LEU A 113 -2.22 11.82 2.80
CA LEU A 113 -2.96 12.96 3.31
C LEU A 113 -2.13 13.63 4.41
N LEU A 114 -1.93 14.92 4.35
CA LEU A 114 -1.43 15.71 5.46
C LEU A 114 -2.62 16.34 6.20
N PHE A 115 -2.85 15.88 7.43
CA PHE A 115 -3.88 16.42 8.30
C PHE A 115 -3.36 17.60 9.13
N ASN A 116 -4.22 18.57 9.38
CA ASN A 116 -4.06 19.63 10.38
C ASN A 116 -4.74 19.25 11.69
N ASN A 117 -4.73 20.13 12.68
CA ASN A 117 -5.32 19.92 14.01
C ASN A 117 -6.82 20.22 14.10
N ASN A 118 -7.50 20.45 12.98
CA ASN A 118 -8.94 20.67 12.97
C ASN A 118 -9.71 19.40 13.36
N THR A 119 -10.98 19.60 13.69
CA THR A 119 -11.94 18.52 13.95
C THR A 119 -12.88 18.40 12.74
N SER A 120 -13.15 17.20 12.32
CA SER A 120 -14.08 16.90 11.23
C SER A 120 -15.54 17.07 11.66
N PRO A 121 -16.51 17.07 10.73
CA PRO A 121 -17.93 17.26 11.03
C PRO A 121 -18.51 16.26 12.04
N ASN A 122 -18.00 15.02 12.09
CA ASN A 122 -18.45 14.01 13.06
C ASN A 122 -17.60 13.97 14.35
N GLY A 123 -16.78 14.98 14.61
CA GLY A 123 -15.94 15.05 15.80
C GLY A 123 -14.59 14.32 15.70
N THR A 124 -14.27 13.64 14.59
CA THR A 124 -12.97 12.97 14.42
C THR A 124 -11.83 13.97 14.39
N ARG A 125 -10.82 13.75 15.21
CA ARG A 125 -9.57 14.52 15.25
C ARG A 125 -8.39 13.63 14.89
N TRP A 126 -7.80 13.87 13.73
CA TRP A 126 -6.71 13.06 13.17
C TRP A 126 -5.36 13.30 13.85
N THR A 127 -5.13 14.52 14.30
CA THR A 127 -3.87 14.93 14.93
C THR A 127 -4.06 16.15 15.84
N SER A 128 -3.11 16.39 16.73
CA SER A 128 -3.00 17.64 17.51
C SER A 128 -2.07 18.66 16.88
N GLY A 129 -1.38 18.30 15.79
CA GLY A 129 -0.45 19.14 15.03
C GLY A 129 -0.56 18.85 13.54
N GLY A 130 0.54 18.50 12.88
CA GLY A 130 0.58 17.97 11.52
C GLY A 130 0.77 16.45 11.56
N HIS A 131 0.09 15.70 10.67
CA HIS A 131 0.24 14.25 10.61
C HIS A 131 0.00 13.72 9.21
N TYR A 132 0.91 12.84 8.75
CA TYR A 132 0.75 12.13 7.49
C TYR A 132 0.05 10.81 7.71
N VAL A 133 -1.04 10.60 6.96
CA VAL A 133 -1.78 9.33 6.89
C VAL A 133 -1.83 8.89 5.45
N SER A 134 -1.56 7.62 5.17
CA SER A 134 -1.70 7.08 3.81
C SER A 134 -3.12 6.61 3.56
N PHE A 135 -3.53 6.64 2.29
CA PHE A 135 -4.69 5.90 1.82
C PHE A 135 -4.27 4.91 0.73
N CYS A 136 -4.76 3.68 0.84
CA CYS A 136 -4.42 2.58 -0.05
C CYS A 136 -5.65 1.97 -0.75
N GLY A 137 -6.83 2.49 -0.50
CA GLY A 137 -8.08 2.10 -1.15
C GLY A 137 -9.01 3.27 -1.37
N TYR A 138 -9.88 3.13 -2.37
CA TYR A 138 -10.92 4.10 -2.69
C TYR A 138 -12.19 3.41 -3.18
N ARG A 139 -13.33 3.88 -2.67
CA ARG A 139 -14.67 3.47 -3.10
C ARG A 139 -15.66 4.62 -3.02
N LYS A 140 -16.77 4.49 -3.76
CA LYS A 140 -17.92 5.40 -3.72
C LYS A 140 -19.18 4.67 -3.27
N SER A 141 -20.15 5.39 -2.73
CA SER A 141 -21.53 4.91 -2.61
C SER A 141 -22.13 4.66 -4.00
N ASP A 142 -23.19 3.87 -4.08
CA ASP A 142 -23.82 3.51 -5.36
C ASP A 142 -24.43 4.73 -6.07
N ASP A 143 -24.91 5.70 -5.31
CA ASP A 143 -25.40 7.01 -5.79
C ASP A 143 -24.27 7.99 -6.19
N GLY A 144 -23.01 7.59 -5.98
CA GLY A 144 -21.81 8.37 -6.31
C GLY A 144 -21.55 9.60 -5.43
N LYS A 145 -22.38 9.87 -4.41
CA LYS A 145 -22.28 11.09 -3.58
C LYS A 145 -21.25 11.00 -2.46
N LYS A 146 -21.02 9.81 -1.92
CA LYS A 146 -20.10 9.59 -0.80
C LYS A 146 -18.81 8.95 -1.26
N HIS A 147 -17.69 9.52 -0.82
CA HIS A 147 -16.33 9.07 -1.12
C HIS A 147 -15.66 8.50 0.13
N TYR A 148 -15.08 7.31 0.01
CA TYR A 148 -14.44 6.60 1.12
C TYR A 148 -12.98 6.28 0.77
N LEU A 149 -12.08 6.60 1.68
CA LEU A 149 -10.67 6.23 1.61
C LEU A 149 -10.34 5.15 2.64
N TYR A 150 -9.57 4.13 2.24
CA TYR A 150 -9.00 3.18 3.19
C TYR A 150 -7.69 3.73 3.73
N CYS A 151 -7.72 4.19 4.96
CA CYS A 151 -6.60 4.83 5.63
C CYS A 151 -5.74 3.82 6.38
N LYS A 152 -4.43 4.09 6.43
CA LYS A 152 -3.45 3.43 7.30
C LYS A 152 -2.73 4.52 8.07
N ASP A 153 -3.03 4.60 9.35
CA ASP A 153 -2.51 5.61 10.27
C ASP A 153 -1.35 5.05 11.10
N SER A 154 -0.19 5.67 10.99
CA SER A 154 1.00 5.31 11.77
C SER A 154 1.00 5.86 13.19
N GLY A 155 0.10 6.80 13.49
CA GLY A 155 -0.04 7.43 14.81
C GLY A 155 -0.79 6.57 15.84
N GLY A 156 -0.83 7.07 17.06
CA GLY A 156 -1.46 6.37 18.17
C GLY A 156 -2.99 6.47 18.24
N ARG A 157 -3.63 7.24 17.36
CA ARG A 157 -5.09 7.45 17.40
C ARG A 157 -5.91 6.34 16.75
N GLY A 158 -5.25 5.43 15.99
CA GLY A 158 -5.89 4.22 15.48
C GLY A 158 -6.87 4.45 14.33
N HIS A 159 -6.68 5.49 13.53
CA HIS A 159 -7.54 5.79 12.39
C HIS A 159 -7.21 4.89 11.18
N ASP A 160 -7.41 3.58 11.33
CA ASP A 160 -7.19 2.57 10.30
C ASP A 160 -8.53 2.09 9.73
N GLY A 161 -8.61 1.88 8.41
CA GLY A 161 -9.81 1.37 7.74
C GLY A 161 -10.49 2.37 6.82
N TRP A 162 -11.76 2.12 6.52
CA TRP A 162 -12.56 2.94 5.60
C TRP A 162 -13.19 4.13 6.30
N TYR A 163 -12.87 5.33 5.83
CA TYR A 163 -13.42 6.59 6.32
C TYR A 163 -14.16 7.33 5.21
N GLU A 164 -15.36 7.82 5.51
CA GLU A 164 -16.09 8.72 4.63
C GLU A 164 -15.48 10.13 4.72
N TYR A 165 -15.20 10.72 3.56
CA TYR A 165 -14.56 12.04 3.50
C TYR A 165 -15.41 13.15 4.12
N SER A 166 -16.69 13.26 3.73
CA SER A 166 -17.54 14.40 4.12
C SER A 166 -17.82 14.49 5.63
N THR A 167 -17.84 13.34 6.31
CA THR A 167 -18.09 13.27 7.76
C THR A 167 -16.82 13.23 8.58
N SER A 168 -15.81 12.45 8.14
CA SER A 168 -14.67 12.09 9.00
C SER A 168 -13.36 12.81 8.66
N MET A 169 -13.26 13.51 7.52
CA MET A 169 -11.99 14.11 7.04
C MET A 169 -12.12 15.55 6.58
N ARG A 170 -13.32 15.99 6.18
CA ARG A 170 -13.54 17.36 5.70
C ARG A 170 -13.09 18.37 6.76
N ASN A 171 -12.44 19.45 6.31
CA ASN A 171 -11.80 20.50 7.09
C ASN A 171 -10.50 20.10 7.81
N CYS A 172 -10.11 18.82 7.79
CA CYS A 172 -8.89 18.35 8.45
C CYS A 172 -7.71 18.16 7.50
N ILE A 173 -7.96 18.03 6.19
CA ILE A 173 -6.90 17.77 5.20
C ILE A 173 -6.30 19.12 4.74
N ARG A 174 -4.96 19.21 4.84
CA ARG A 174 -4.19 20.37 4.39
C ARG A 174 -3.61 20.17 2.99
N LEU A 175 -3.07 18.99 2.70
CA LEU A 175 -2.44 18.63 1.43
C LEU A 175 -2.71 17.17 1.11
N VAL A 176 -2.72 16.87 -0.18
CA VAL A 176 -2.91 15.50 -0.69
C VAL A 176 -1.86 15.18 -1.75
N TRP A 177 -1.28 14.00 -1.65
CA TRP A 177 -0.50 13.36 -2.71
C TRP A 177 -1.26 12.15 -3.21
N THR A 178 -1.21 11.92 -4.51
CA THR A 178 -1.67 10.66 -5.10
C THR A 178 -0.63 10.13 -6.08
N ALA A 179 -0.53 8.81 -6.15
CA ALA A 179 0.39 8.11 -7.03
C ALA A 179 -0.28 6.86 -7.60
N GLU A 180 0.11 6.47 -8.79
CA GLU A 180 -0.34 5.25 -9.43
C GLU A 180 0.55 4.08 -9.01
N VAL A 181 -0.07 2.99 -8.57
CA VAL A 181 0.59 1.70 -8.42
C VAL A 181 0.69 1.08 -9.81
N PRO A 182 1.89 0.92 -10.38
CA PRO A 182 2.02 0.38 -11.73
C PRO A 182 1.47 -1.04 -11.80
N ALA A 183 0.88 -1.39 -12.94
CA ALA A 183 0.42 -2.74 -13.20
C ALA A 183 1.59 -3.73 -13.07
N GLU A 184 1.36 -4.81 -12.34
CA GLU A 184 2.29 -5.91 -12.17
C GLU A 184 1.82 -7.06 -13.05
N VAL A 185 2.62 -7.36 -14.08
CA VAL A 185 2.30 -8.38 -15.06
C VAL A 185 3.15 -9.62 -14.80
N ILE A 186 2.51 -10.74 -14.54
CA ILE A 186 3.18 -12.04 -14.47
C ILE A 186 3.45 -12.51 -15.89
N LYS A 187 4.72 -12.42 -16.31
CA LYS A 187 5.17 -12.93 -17.60
C LYS A 187 5.60 -14.37 -17.44
N LEU A 188 4.86 -15.29 -18.07
CA LEU A 188 5.23 -16.70 -18.09
C LEU A 188 6.53 -16.91 -18.88
N PRO A 189 7.41 -17.85 -18.48
CA PRO A 189 8.56 -18.27 -19.27
C PRO A 189 8.10 -18.99 -20.56
N GLU A 190 9.02 -19.24 -21.49
CA GLU A 190 8.72 -19.87 -22.80
C GLU A 190 8.00 -21.22 -22.66
N ARG A 191 8.33 -22.02 -21.64
CA ARG A 191 7.65 -23.29 -21.36
C ARG A 191 6.19 -23.13 -20.89
N GLY A 192 5.73 -21.90 -20.61
CA GLY A 192 4.34 -21.58 -20.31
C GLY A 192 3.94 -21.64 -18.84
N TYR A 193 4.82 -21.97 -17.90
CA TYR A 193 4.52 -22.06 -16.46
C TYR A 193 5.72 -21.83 -15.57
N PHE A 194 5.50 -21.46 -14.31
CA PHE A 194 6.50 -21.43 -13.23
C PHE A 194 6.41 -22.69 -12.37
N GLN A 195 7.58 -23.15 -11.90
CA GLN A 195 7.77 -24.34 -11.05
C GLN A 195 8.91 -24.13 -10.04
N ILE A 196 9.16 -25.13 -9.19
CA ILE A 196 10.31 -25.16 -8.27
C ILE A 196 11.60 -24.90 -9.05
N GLY A 197 12.45 -24.02 -8.51
CA GLY A 197 13.72 -23.59 -9.11
C GLY A 197 13.62 -22.25 -9.84
N ASP A 198 12.45 -21.82 -10.25
CA ASP A 198 12.29 -20.52 -10.91
C ASP A 198 12.48 -19.35 -9.96
N THR A 199 13.00 -18.24 -10.52
CA THR A 199 13.28 -17.02 -9.76
C THR A 199 12.86 -15.77 -10.53
N GLY A 200 12.78 -14.64 -9.82
CA GLY A 200 12.61 -13.33 -10.44
C GLY A 200 11.34 -12.58 -10.07
N THR A 201 11.09 -11.51 -10.80
CA THR A 201 10.02 -10.54 -10.49
C THR A 201 8.62 -11.14 -10.63
N SER A 202 8.38 -11.96 -11.66
CA SER A 202 7.08 -12.64 -11.81
C SER A 202 6.80 -13.59 -10.66
N VAL A 203 7.81 -14.28 -10.14
CA VAL A 203 7.67 -15.13 -8.94
C VAL A 203 7.33 -14.28 -7.69
N LYS A 204 7.92 -13.07 -7.56
CA LYS A 204 7.50 -12.13 -6.48
C LYS A 204 6.03 -11.75 -6.60
N TYR A 205 5.55 -11.49 -7.81
CA TYR A 205 4.14 -11.15 -8.03
C TYR A 205 3.21 -12.30 -7.64
N ILE A 206 3.57 -13.54 -8.03
CA ILE A 206 2.84 -14.76 -7.64
C ILE A 206 2.80 -14.89 -6.12
N GLN A 207 3.96 -14.83 -5.45
CA GLN A 207 4.06 -14.95 -3.99
C GLN A 207 3.28 -13.87 -3.26
N ALA A 208 3.35 -12.60 -3.71
CA ALA A 208 2.62 -11.50 -3.09
C ALA A 208 1.10 -11.66 -3.26
N PHE A 209 0.65 -12.05 -4.44
CA PHE A 209 -0.75 -12.34 -4.71
C PHE A 209 -1.26 -13.46 -3.79
N LEU A 210 -0.56 -14.59 -3.76
CA LEU A 210 -0.91 -15.73 -2.91
C LEU A 210 -0.92 -15.34 -1.42
N LYS A 211 0.03 -14.50 -0.99
CA LYS A 211 0.10 -13.99 0.39
C LYS A 211 -1.05 -13.05 0.71
N GLY A 212 -1.39 -12.14 -0.18
CA GLY A 212 -2.54 -11.25 -0.04
C GLY A 212 -3.87 -11.99 0.09
N HIS A 213 -3.97 -13.17 -0.53
CA HIS A 213 -5.15 -14.04 -0.49
C HIS A 213 -5.09 -15.14 0.60
N GLY A 214 -4.01 -15.17 1.41
CA GLY A 214 -3.90 -16.09 2.54
C GLY A 214 -3.36 -17.48 2.23
N PHE A 215 -2.92 -17.76 1.00
CA PHE A 215 -2.36 -19.06 0.59
C PHE A 215 -0.86 -19.18 0.88
N TYR A 216 -0.12 -18.06 0.97
CA TYR A 216 1.34 -18.06 1.14
C TYR A 216 1.73 -17.33 2.43
N ASN A 217 2.47 -18.00 3.32
CA ASN A 217 2.94 -17.43 4.59
C ASN A 217 4.45 -17.11 4.62
N GLY A 218 5.17 -17.42 3.53
CA GLY A 218 6.60 -17.17 3.39
C GLY A 218 6.94 -15.70 3.10
N LYS A 219 8.26 -15.44 2.98
CA LYS A 219 8.79 -14.16 2.49
C LYS A 219 8.62 -14.04 0.97
N VAL A 220 8.17 -12.88 0.49
CA VAL A 220 8.10 -12.55 -0.95
C VAL A 220 9.53 -12.30 -1.48
N GLY A 221 10.27 -13.37 -1.72
CA GLY A 221 11.67 -13.33 -2.11
C GLY A 221 11.93 -13.50 -3.61
N GLY A 222 10.93 -13.96 -4.36
CA GLY A 222 11.05 -14.22 -5.79
C GLY A 222 11.76 -15.54 -6.11
N ASN A 223 11.73 -16.50 -5.21
CA ASN A 223 12.24 -17.87 -5.44
C ASN A 223 11.06 -18.85 -5.31
N TYR A 224 10.77 -19.56 -6.39
CA TYR A 224 9.72 -20.58 -6.41
C TYR A 224 10.26 -21.88 -5.78
N LYS A 225 9.95 -22.09 -4.49
CA LYS A 225 10.33 -23.25 -3.70
C LYS A 225 9.10 -24.05 -3.29
N LYS A 226 9.28 -25.18 -2.61
CA LYS A 226 8.19 -26.07 -2.11
C LYS A 226 7.05 -25.32 -1.43
N LEU A 227 7.35 -24.27 -0.62
CA LEU A 227 6.33 -23.45 0.02
C LEU A 227 5.49 -22.65 -1.00
N THR A 228 6.10 -22.19 -2.10
CA THR A 228 5.37 -21.51 -3.17
C THR A 228 4.54 -22.50 -3.98
N GLU A 229 5.08 -23.67 -4.28
CA GLU A 229 4.34 -24.76 -4.96
C GLU A 229 3.11 -25.16 -4.15
N GLN A 230 3.24 -25.39 -2.85
CA GLN A 230 2.11 -25.72 -2.00
C GLN A 230 1.04 -24.62 -1.99
N ALA A 231 1.46 -23.36 -1.87
CA ALA A 231 0.54 -22.22 -1.94
C ALA A 231 -0.21 -22.12 -3.28
N VAL A 232 0.46 -22.51 -4.38
CA VAL A 232 -0.19 -22.59 -5.70
C VAL A 232 -1.20 -23.74 -5.74
N ARG A 233 -0.87 -24.92 -5.19
CA ARG A 233 -1.82 -26.04 -5.07
C ARG A 233 -3.04 -25.66 -4.24
N ASP A 234 -2.85 -24.97 -3.12
CA ASP A 234 -3.95 -24.50 -2.26
C ASP A 234 -4.85 -23.51 -3.00
N PHE A 235 -4.24 -22.58 -3.75
CA PHE A 235 -4.96 -21.66 -4.64
C PHE A 235 -5.72 -22.41 -5.75
N GLN A 236 -5.08 -23.34 -6.42
CA GLN A 236 -5.67 -24.16 -7.47
C GLN A 236 -6.85 -24.95 -6.91
N THR A 237 -6.68 -25.63 -5.78
CA THR A 237 -7.76 -26.39 -5.10
C THR A 237 -8.96 -25.50 -4.78
N LYS A 238 -8.72 -24.29 -4.20
CA LYS A 238 -9.79 -23.35 -3.84
C LYS A 238 -10.61 -22.88 -5.04
N TYR A 239 -9.99 -22.75 -6.19
CA TYR A 239 -10.58 -22.16 -7.39
C TYR A 239 -10.72 -23.14 -8.55
N HIS A 240 -10.50 -24.46 -8.32
CA HIS A 240 -10.62 -25.52 -9.33
C HIS A 240 -11.96 -25.44 -10.06
N ASP A 241 -13.07 -25.60 -9.34
CA ASP A 241 -14.40 -25.64 -9.94
C ASP A 241 -14.79 -24.31 -10.60
N LYS A 242 -14.33 -23.20 -10.04
CA LYS A 242 -14.74 -21.86 -10.50
C LYS A 242 -14.02 -21.42 -11.77
N TYR A 243 -12.74 -21.78 -11.93
CA TYR A 243 -11.89 -21.28 -13.00
C TYR A 243 -11.22 -22.38 -13.82
N GLY A 244 -11.54 -23.67 -13.56
CA GLY A 244 -10.97 -24.81 -14.28
C GLY A 244 -9.47 -24.95 -14.09
N LEU A 245 -8.98 -24.78 -12.85
CA LEU A 245 -7.54 -24.85 -12.56
C LEU A 245 -7.12 -26.31 -12.37
N ASP A 246 -6.04 -26.75 -13.04
CA ASP A 246 -5.39 -28.02 -12.73
C ASP A 246 -4.65 -27.90 -11.39
N ILE A 247 -4.73 -28.95 -10.53
CA ILE A 247 -4.13 -28.95 -9.19
C ILE A 247 -2.75 -29.62 -9.28
N ASP A 248 -1.82 -28.97 -9.97
CA ASP A 248 -0.49 -29.49 -10.28
C ASP A 248 0.68 -28.74 -9.58
N GLY A 249 0.36 -27.65 -8.89
CA GLY A 249 1.37 -26.79 -8.24
C GLY A 249 2.20 -25.95 -9.20
N LEU A 250 1.84 -25.91 -10.50
CA LEU A 250 2.48 -25.09 -11.50
C LEU A 250 1.68 -23.80 -11.71
N TRP A 251 2.36 -22.65 -11.80
CA TRP A 251 1.68 -21.40 -12.13
C TRP A 251 1.67 -21.19 -13.64
N GLY A 252 0.66 -21.70 -14.32
CA GLY A 252 0.50 -21.64 -15.76
C GLY A 252 -0.52 -20.61 -16.26
N LYS A 253 -0.96 -20.77 -17.51
CA LYS A 253 -1.92 -19.87 -18.17
C LYS A 253 -3.25 -19.78 -17.43
N GLN A 254 -3.76 -20.90 -16.91
CA GLN A 254 -5.02 -20.93 -16.15
C GLN A 254 -4.89 -20.09 -14.86
N CYS A 255 -3.81 -20.26 -14.08
CA CYS A 255 -3.53 -19.46 -12.90
C CYS A 255 -3.39 -17.97 -13.23
N ASN A 256 -2.69 -17.61 -14.32
CA ASN A 256 -2.61 -16.22 -14.78
C ASN A 256 -3.98 -15.63 -15.10
N LYS A 257 -4.86 -16.37 -15.77
CA LYS A 257 -6.23 -15.93 -16.07
C LYS A 257 -7.03 -15.69 -14.80
N ALA A 258 -6.95 -16.59 -13.83
CA ALA A 258 -7.61 -16.45 -12.52
C ALA A 258 -7.03 -15.24 -11.73
N TYR A 259 -5.70 -15.05 -11.77
CA TYR A 259 -5.02 -13.89 -11.19
C TYR A 259 -5.56 -12.56 -11.75
N GLU A 260 -5.72 -12.43 -13.08
CA GLU A 260 -6.23 -11.21 -13.71
C GLU A 260 -7.66 -10.85 -13.27
N ILE A 261 -8.46 -11.85 -12.90
CA ILE A 261 -9.85 -11.67 -12.42
C ILE A 261 -9.87 -11.29 -10.92
N LEU A 262 -8.94 -11.82 -10.14
CA LEU A 262 -8.97 -11.76 -8.67
C LEU A 262 -8.12 -10.61 -8.08
N LYS A 263 -7.18 -10.03 -8.86
CA LYS A 263 -6.28 -8.95 -8.42
C LYS A 263 -6.95 -7.60 -8.17
#